data_3d3b509add06f2ed35672ccfe90e2b52
#
_entry.id   3d3b509add06f2ed35672ccfe90e2b52
#
_cell.length_a   1.000
_cell.length_b   1.000
_cell.length_c   1.000
_cell.angle_alpha   90.00
_cell.angle_beta   90.00
_cell.angle_gamma   90.00
#
_symmetry.space_group_name_H-M   'P 1'
#
loop_
_entity.id
_entity.type
_entity.pdbx_description
1 polymer ?
#
loop_
_entity_poly.entity_id
_entity_poly.type
_entity_poly.pdbx_seq_one_letter_code
_entity_poly.pdbx_strand_id
1 'polypeptide(L)'
;QNDFIWHQHDDTDEVFIVLKGKMFIEFETESVELDEGEMIVVPKGVRHRPYSEKEASIMLVEPRGVINTGDKTDELTAPNDEWV
;
A
#
# COMPACT_ATOMS: atom_id res chain seq x y z
N GLN A 1 -6.94 6.45 -11.02
CA GLN A 1 -7.85 5.93 -11.66
C GLN A 1 -8.35 4.71 -11.05
N ASN A 2 -7.70 4.06 -10.22
CA ASN A 2 -8.15 2.89 -9.59
C ASN A 2 -8.43 3.18 -8.16
N ASP A 3 -9.65 2.95 -7.74
CA ASP A 3 -10.01 3.15 -6.37
C ASP A 3 -9.98 1.81 -5.68
N PHE A 4 -9.40 1.78 -4.51
CA PHE A 4 -9.36 0.56 -3.74
C PHE A 4 -10.38 0.69 -2.65
N ILE A 5 -10.81 -0.41 -2.10
CA ILE A 5 -11.79 -0.35 -1.05
C ILE A 5 -11.08 -0.10 0.25
N TRP A 6 -11.82 0.25 1.25
CA TRP A 6 -11.26 0.42 2.57
C TRP A 6 -10.80 -0.92 3.10
N HIS A 7 -9.66 -0.93 3.72
CA HIS A 7 -9.21 -2.16 4.33
C HIS A 7 -8.28 -1.85 5.51
N GLN A 8 -7.98 -2.84 6.25
CA GLN A 8 -7.13 -2.70 7.41
C GLN A 8 -6.45 -4.04 7.65
N HIS A 9 -5.20 -3.98 8.01
CA HIS A 9 -4.44 -5.18 8.28
C HIS A 9 -4.13 -5.17 9.76
N ASP A 10 -4.55 -6.17 10.47
CA ASP A 10 -4.40 -6.19 11.90
C ASP A 10 -3.06 -6.68 12.39
N ASP A 11 -2.36 -7.36 11.56
CA ASP A 11 -1.10 -7.97 11.97
C ASP A 11 0.16 -7.31 11.48
N THR A 12 0.10 -6.52 10.47
CA THR A 12 1.32 -5.98 9.89
C THR A 12 1.15 -4.57 9.42
N ASP A 13 2.23 -3.84 9.39
CA ASP A 13 2.27 -2.51 8.82
C ASP A 13 2.40 -2.66 7.32
N GLU A 14 2.02 -1.63 6.57
CA GLU A 14 2.19 -1.62 5.13
C GLU A 14 2.95 -0.37 4.76
N VAL A 15 3.79 -0.45 3.74
CA VAL A 15 4.53 0.70 3.27
C VAL A 15 4.15 0.92 1.83
N PHE A 16 3.70 2.14 1.51
CA PHE A 16 3.37 2.48 0.14
C PHE A 16 4.42 3.46 -0.37
N ILE A 17 4.97 3.20 -1.55
CA ILE A 17 5.97 4.06 -2.15
C ILE A 17 5.50 4.41 -3.54
N VAL A 18 5.47 5.70 -3.87
CA VAL A 18 5.03 6.11 -5.19
C VAL A 18 6.23 6.13 -6.11
N LEU A 19 6.22 5.28 -7.11
CA LEU A 19 7.32 5.22 -8.05
C LEU A 19 7.06 6.19 -9.19
N LYS A 20 5.82 6.40 -9.57
CA LYS A 20 5.51 7.32 -10.61
C LYS A 20 4.10 7.81 -10.44
N GLY A 21 3.87 9.07 -10.68
CA GLY A 21 2.52 9.63 -10.56
C GLY A 21 2.24 10.10 -9.17
N LYS A 22 1.00 9.99 -8.75
CA LYS A 22 0.58 10.50 -7.47
C LYS A 22 -0.48 9.58 -6.90
N MET A 23 -0.47 9.36 -5.61
CA MET A 23 -1.51 8.57 -5.00
C MET A 23 -2.02 9.28 -3.75
N PHE A 24 -3.17 8.88 -3.31
CA PHE A 24 -3.77 9.41 -2.11
C PHE A 24 -4.12 8.26 -1.19
N ILE A 25 -4.04 8.49 0.10
CA ILE A 25 -4.50 7.48 1.05
C ILE A 25 -5.44 8.19 1.99
N GLU A 26 -6.66 7.68 2.04
CA GLU A 26 -7.66 8.27 2.87
C GLU A 26 -7.72 7.53 4.19
N PHE A 27 -7.68 8.24 5.28
CA PHE A 27 -7.82 7.66 6.61
C PHE A 27 -9.16 8.17 7.15
N GLU A 28 -9.57 7.71 8.28
CA GLU A 28 -10.87 8.12 8.79
C GLU A 28 -10.94 9.60 9.10
N THR A 29 -9.86 10.21 9.48
CA THR A 29 -9.89 11.61 9.86
C THR A 29 -9.12 12.51 8.92
N GLU A 30 -8.41 11.98 7.97
CA GLU A 30 -7.60 12.83 7.08
C GLU A 30 -7.22 12.10 5.84
N SER A 31 -6.70 12.80 4.89
CA SER A 31 -6.26 12.22 3.64
C SER A 31 -4.84 12.70 3.39
N VAL A 32 -4.01 11.83 2.86
CA VAL A 32 -2.62 12.15 2.59
C VAL A 32 -2.35 12.00 1.12
N GLU A 33 -1.61 12.95 0.55
CA GLU A 33 -1.26 12.90 -0.84
C GLU A 33 0.22 12.59 -0.94
N LEU A 34 0.59 11.66 -1.81
CA LEU A 34 1.97 11.27 -2.01
C LEU A 34 2.37 11.49 -3.44
N ASP A 35 3.51 12.14 -3.65
CA ASP A 35 4.04 12.35 -4.98
C ASP A 35 5.15 11.36 -5.27
N GLU A 36 5.67 11.39 -6.47
CA GLU A 36 6.74 10.48 -6.84
C GLU A 36 7.87 10.52 -5.84
N GLY A 37 8.35 9.41 -5.46
CA GLY A 37 9.46 9.31 -4.55
C GLY A 37 9.08 9.38 -3.08
N GLU A 38 7.81 9.57 -2.80
CA GLU A 38 7.40 9.67 -1.41
C GLU A 38 6.81 8.35 -0.93
N MET A 39 6.87 8.14 0.36
CA MET A 39 6.35 6.91 0.91
C MET A 39 5.65 7.19 2.22
N ILE A 40 4.83 6.27 2.64
CA ILE A 40 4.15 6.38 3.90
C ILE A 40 4.04 4.99 4.51
N VAL A 41 4.13 4.93 5.82
CA VAL A 41 3.94 3.67 6.52
C VAL A 41 2.54 3.74 7.13
N VAL A 42 1.72 2.75 6.82
CA VAL A 42 0.41 2.66 7.41
C VAL A 42 0.50 1.60 8.49
N PRO A 43 0.40 1.98 9.75
CA PRO A 43 0.56 1.02 10.84
C PRO A 43 -0.55 -0.01 10.84
N LYS A 44 -0.24 -1.17 11.40
CA LYS A 44 -1.25 -2.20 11.50
C LYS A 44 -2.44 -1.67 12.25
N GLY A 45 -3.60 -2.15 11.90
CA GLY A 45 -4.83 -1.76 12.56
C GLY A 45 -5.43 -0.45 12.09
N VAL A 46 -4.77 0.25 11.20
CA VAL A 46 -5.29 1.53 10.76
C VAL A 46 -6.09 1.33 9.49
N ARG A 47 -7.33 1.75 9.52
CA ARG A 47 -8.20 1.60 8.36
C ARG A 47 -7.86 2.66 7.34
N HIS A 48 -7.76 2.30 6.10
CA HIS A 48 -7.34 3.21 5.06
C HIS A 48 -7.87 2.82 3.69
N ARG A 49 -7.87 3.76 2.77
CA ARG A 49 -8.31 3.51 1.40
C ARG A 49 -7.37 4.22 0.45
N PRO A 50 -6.48 3.49 -0.21
CA PRO A 50 -5.61 4.11 -1.19
C PRO A 50 -6.36 4.31 -2.49
N TYR A 51 -6.02 5.35 -3.22
CA TYR A 51 -6.59 5.56 -4.55
C TYR A 51 -5.73 6.53 -5.35
N SER A 52 -5.96 6.58 -6.64
CA SER A 52 -5.29 7.54 -7.48
C SER A 52 -6.30 8.05 -8.49
N GLU A 53 -6.12 9.28 -8.93
CA GLU A 53 -7.02 9.87 -9.90
C GLU A 53 -6.55 9.58 -11.30
N LYS A 54 -5.28 9.29 -11.47
CA LYS A 54 -4.73 8.94 -12.74
C LYS A 54 -3.86 7.74 -12.53
N GLU A 55 -3.43 7.15 -13.61
CA GLU A 55 -2.61 5.98 -13.50
C GLU A 55 -1.35 6.29 -12.71
N ALA A 56 -0.94 5.44 -11.84
CA ALA A 56 0.25 5.64 -11.03
C ALA A 56 0.90 4.30 -10.78
N SER A 57 2.20 4.31 -10.55
CA SER A 57 2.94 3.10 -10.23
C SER A 57 3.30 3.13 -8.76
N ILE A 58 2.83 2.16 -8.02
CA ILE A 58 2.98 2.13 -6.58
C ILE A 58 3.62 0.83 -6.16
N MET A 59 4.55 0.90 -5.24
CA MET A 59 5.15 -0.28 -4.67
C MET A 59 4.57 -0.45 -3.28
N LEU A 60 4.08 -1.63 -2.99
CA LEU A 60 3.55 -1.93 -1.67
C LEU A 60 4.48 -2.94 -1.01
N VAL A 61 4.94 -2.62 0.15
CA VAL A 61 5.85 -3.50 0.87
C VAL A 61 5.16 -3.98 2.13
N GLU A 62 5.16 -5.27 2.35
CA GLU A 62 4.61 -5.83 3.58
C GLU A 62 5.48 -6.99 4.00
N PRO A 63 5.45 -7.35 5.24
CA PRO A 63 6.31 -8.41 5.73
C PRO A 63 5.95 -9.73 5.09
N ARG A 64 6.96 -10.52 4.83
CA ARG A 64 6.73 -11.79 4.27
C ARG A 64 6.18 -12.70 5.33
N GLY A 65 5.47 -13.66 4.95
CA GLY A 65 4.97 -14.60 5.91
C GLY A 65 3.64 -14.28 6.49
N VAL A 66 3.17 -13.21 6.14
CA VAL A 66 1.94 -12.87 6.63
C VAL A 66 1.00 -13.68 5.87
N ILE A 67 0.24 -14.33 6.42
CA ILE A 67 -0.62 -15.05 5.82
C ILE A 67 -1.38 -14.66 4.92
N ASN A 68 -1.40 -14.70 4.27
CA ASN A 68 -1.97 -14.25 3.44
C ASN A 68 -2.59 -15.08 2.80
N THR A 69 -2.85 -15.62 2.91
CA THR A 69 -3.60 -16.31 2.32
C THR A 69 -3.59 -16.08 1.08
N GLY A 70 -3.19 -15.29 0.79
CA GLY A 70 -3.32 -15.07 -0.31
C GLY A 70 -2.47 -15.39 -1.15
N ASP A 71 -2.48 -16.18 -1.58
CA ASP A 71 -1.59 -16.54 -2.43
C ASP A 71 -1.41 -15.62 -3.44
N LYS A 72 -2.27 -14.87 -3.80
CA LYS A 72 -2.06 -13.98 -4.78
C LYS A 72 -1.15 -13.04 -4.32
N THR A 73 -1.10 -12.76 -3.17
CA THR A 73 -0.21 -11.78 -2.73
C THR A 73 1.14 -12.29 -2.83
N ASP A 74 1.31 -13.49 -2.90
CA ASP A 74 2.63 -13.99 -3.00
C ASP A 74 3.33 -13.44 -4.18
N GLU A 75 2.65 -13.18 -5.21
CA GLU A 75 3.31 -12.68 -6.36
C GLU A 75 3.84 -11.33 -6.09
N LEU A 76 3.21 -10.60 -5.26
CA LEU A 76 3.69 -9.29 -4.98
C LEU A 76 4.77 -9.36 -3.93
N THR A 77 4.68 -10.29 -3.04
CA THR A 77 5.66 -10.31 -2.02
C THR A 77 6.97 -10.82 -2.50
N ALA A 78 6.94 -11.73 -3.41
CA ALA A 78 8.19 -12.26 -3.88
C ALA A 78 9.09 -11.15 -4.36
N PRO A 79 8.59 -10.26 -5.15
CA PRO A 79 9.41 -9.16 -5.60
C PRO A 79 9.88 -8.32 -4.43
N ASN A 80 9.04 -8.15 -3.46
CA ASN A 80 9.42 -7.35 -2.34
C ASN A 80 10.61 -7.92 -1.62
N ASP A 81 10.67 -9.18 -1.49
CA ASP A 81 11.79 -9.77 -0.83
C ASP A 81 13.04 -9.58 -1.64
N GLU A 82 12.93 -9.58 -2.91
CA GLU A 82 14.09 -9.40 -3.69
C GLU A 82 14.60 -8.00 -3.65
N TRP A 83 13.78 -7.07 -3.39
CA TRP A 83 14.20 -5.71 -3.36
C TRP A 83 14.99 -5.40 -2.13
N VAL A 84 14.81 -6.15 -1.12
CA VAL A 84 15.57 -5.90 0.04
C VAL A 84 16.83 -6.66 -0.03
#